data_7291a3c1675ba31d7fc16b6eb14edc87
#
_entry.id   7291a3c1675ba31d7fc16b6eb14edc87
#
_cell.length_a   1.000
_cell.length_b   1.000
_cell.length_c   1.000
_cell.angle_alpha   90.00
_cell.angle_beta   90.00
_cell.angle_gamma   90.00
#
_symmetry.space_group_name_H-M   'P 1'
#
loop_
_entity.id
_entity.type
_entity.pdbx_description
1 polymer ?
#
loop_
_entity_poly.entity_id
_entity_poly.type
_entity_poly.pdbx_seq_one_letter_code
_entity_poly.pdbx_strand_id
1 'polypeptide(L)'
;FIEVETPCLIKSTPEGARDFVVPSRMNPGEFYALPQSPQQFKQLLMVAGFDKYFQIVRCFRDEDLRADRQPEFTQIDCEMSFVEQEDVLNTFEGLTKHLFKKVKGLEFDKFPRMTWHDAMKYYGSDKPDIRFDMRFVELTDLAQGKGFPVFDDSEIVVAINAKGCASYTR
;
A
#
# COMPACT_ATOMS: atom_id res chain seq x y z
N PHE A 1 3.21 -20.07 9.39
CA PHE A 1 3.54 -18.79 10.06
C PHE A 1 3.57 -19.00 11.56
N ILE A 2 4.55 -18.38 12.22
CA ILE A 2 4.71 -18.36 13.67
C ILE A 2 4.42 -16.96 14.17
N GLU A 3 3.54 -16.83 15.14
CA GLU A 3 3.23 -15.54 15.78
C GLU A 3 4.31 -15.19 16.79
N VAL A 4 4.89 -13.99 16.66
CA VAL A 4 5.90 -13.51 17.61
C VAL A 4 5.60 -12.06 17.96
N GLU A 5 5.38 -11.78 19.23
CA GLU A 5 5.18 -10.43 19.77
C GLU A 5 6.53 -9.69 19.87
N THR A 6 6.56 -8.43 19.45
CA THR A 6 7.76 -7.59 19.46
C THR A 6 7.57 -6.37 20.38
N PRO A 7 8.67 -5.80 20.95
CA PRO A 7 8.58 -4.63 21.81
C PRO A 7 8.00 -3.39 21.13
N CYS A 8 7.23 -2.59 21.88
CA CYS A 8 6.72 -1.28 21.44
C CYS A 8 7.66 -0.11 21.77
N LEU A 9 8.48 -0.23 22.83
CA LEU A 9 9.46 0.79 23.17
C LEU A 9 10.81 0.41 22.55
N ILE A 10 11.15 1.07 21.45
CA ILE A 10 12.33 0.74 20.66
C ILE A 10 13.25 1.94 20.47
N LYS A 11 14.39 1.75 19.83
CA LYS A 11 15.22 2.83 19.33
C LYS A 11 14.61 3.40 18.05
N SER A 12 14.64 4.73 17.90
CA SER A 12 14.24 5.39 16.65
C SER A 12 15.01 4.82 15.44
N THR A 13 14.27 4.55 14.38
CA THR A 13 14.80 4.05 13.11
C THR A 13 14.19 4.80 11.94
N PRO A 14 14.96 5.17 10.91
CA PRO A 14 14.45 5.92 9.78
C PRO A 14 13.62 5.00 8.85
N GLU A 15 12.29 4.99 9.04
CA GLU A 15 11.36 4.17 8.26
C GLU A 15 10.42 4.99 7.34
N GLY A 16 10.73 6.27 7.11
CA GLY A 16 10.03 7.14 6.16
C GLY A 16 9.04 8.13 6.77
N ALA A 17 8.34 7.80 7.86
CA ALA A 17 7.54 8.75 8.65
C ALA A 17 8.35 9.28 9.85
N ARG A 18 7.82 10.29 10.54
CA ARG A 18 8.39 10.75 11.81
C ARG A 18 7.89 9.85 12.94
N ASP A 19 8.81 9.58 13.90
CA ASP A 19 8.48 8.77 15.06
C ASP A 19 7.76 9.56 16.14
N PHE A 20 6.81 8.90 16.85
CA PHE A 20 6.41 9.34 18.17
C PHE A 20 7.45 8.89 19.20
N VAL A 21 7.83 9.77 20.10
CA VAL A 21 8.88 9.50 21.07
C VAL A 21 8.33 9.53 22.50
N VAL A 22 8.91 8.69 23.36
CA VAL A 22 8.60 8.58 24.78
C VAL A 22 9.87 8.91 25.57
N PRO A 23 9.87 9.95 26.43
CA PRO A 23 11.05 10.29 27.23
C PRO A 23 11.47 9.15 28.16
N SER A 24 12.76 8.89 28.24
CA SER A 24 13.32 7.93 29.20
C SER A 24 13.40 8.57 30.58
N ARG A 25 12.76 7.95 31.57
CA ARG A 25 12.89 8.41 32.97
C ARG A 25 14.29 8.14 33.56
N MET A 26 14.91 7.06 33.12
CA MET A 26 16.19 6.61 33.67
C MET A 26 17.39 7.35 33.07
N ASN A 27 17.26 7.83 31.84
CA ASN A 27 18.35 8.47 31.10
C ASN A 27 17.88 9.85 30.62
N PRO A 28 18.13 10.92 31.38
CA PRO A 28 17.73 12.27 30.99
C PRO A 28 18.30 12.68 29.63
N GLY A 29 17.43 13.19 28.74
CA GLY A 29 17.80 13.57 27.38
C GLY A 29 17.73 12.43 26.35
N GLU A 30 17.42 11.21 26.75
CA GLU A 30 17.20 10.08 25.87
C GLU A 30 15.71 9.75 25.71
N PHE A 31 15.34 9.12 24.60
CA PHE A 31 13.97 8.80 24.22
C PHE A 31 13.88 7.40 23.65
N TYR A 32 12.77 6.74 23.97
CA TYR A 32 12.28 5.60 23.18
C TYR A 32 11.46 6.13 22.01
N ALA A 33 11.39 5.36 20.93
CA ALA A 33 10.44 5.58 19.84
C ALA A 33 9.34 4.54 19.87
N LEU A 34 8.12 4.92 19.43
CA LEU A 34 7.05 3.97 19.12
C LEU A 34 7.25 3.43 17.70
N PRO A 35 7.02 2.14 17.46
CA PRO A 35 7.35 1.51 16.19
C PRO A 35 6.42 1.96 15.06
N GLN A 36 7.00 2.33 13.93
CA GLN A 36 6.26 2.51 12.67
C GLN A 36 5.86 1.17 12.04
N SER A 37 6.68 0.17 12.25
CA SER A 37 6.48 -1.27 12.01
C SER A 37 7.50 -2.07 12.83
N PRO A 38 7.34 -3.39 13.02
CA PRO A 38 8.34 -4.23 13.69
C PRO A 38 9.51 -4.60 12.77
N GLN A 39 9.91 -3.74 11.84
CA GLN A 39 10.83 -4.03 10.73
C GLN A 39 12.17 -4.65 11.19
N GLN A 40 12.81 -4.09 12.19
CA GLN A 40 14.10 -4.62 12.67
C GLN A 40 13.94 -6.01 13.30
N PHE A 41 12.89 -6.21 14.10
CA PHE A 41 12.67 -7.47 14.79
C PHE A 41 12.32 -8.60 13.82
N LYS A 42 11.47 -8.35 12.84
CA LYS A 42 11.13 -9.38 11.85
C LYS A 42 12.33 -9.76 10.97
N GLN A 43 13.20 -8.81 10.62
CA GLN A 43 14.47 -9.14 9.95
C GLN A 43 15.38 -10.01 10.83
N LEU A 44 15.51 -9.68 12.13
CA LEU A 44 16.27 -10.50 13.07
C LEU A 44 15.67 -11.90 13.22
N LEU A 45 14.35 -12.04 13.20
CA LEU A 45 13.68 -13.36 13.24
C LEU A 45 14.01 -14.17 11.99
N MET A 46 14.04 -13.56 10.78
CA MET A 46 14.47 -14.25 9.56
C MET A 46 15.93 -14.73 9.67
N VAL A 47 16.84 -13.87 10.16
CA VAL A 47 18.24 -14.25 10.40
C VAL A 47 18.36 -15.37 11.42
N ALA A 48 17.49 -15.39 12.43
CA ALA A 48 17.43 -16.45 13.45
C ALA A 48 16.79 -17.76 12.96
N GLY A 49 16.35 -17.84 11.70
CA GLY A 49 15.81 -19.06 11.09
C GLY A 49 14.29 -19.23 11.21
N PHE A 50 13.55 -18.15 11.48
CA PHE A 50 12.09 -18.15 11.39
C PHE A 50 11.68 -17.95 9.92
N ASP A 51 11.28 -19.00 9.24
CA ASP A 51 10.96 -18.91 7.81
C ASP A 51 9.70 -18.10 7.49
N LYS A 52 8.73 -18.12 8.39
CA LYS A 52 7.44 -17.40 8.22
C LYS A 52 6.95 -16.87 9.55
N TYR A 53 7.04 -15.57 9.70
CA TYR A 53 6.59 -14.81 10.87
C TYR A 53 5.30 -14.05 10.56
N PHE A 54 4.44 -13.85 11.56
CA PHE A 54 3.40 -12.85 11.55
C PHE A 54 3.14 -12.26 12.94
N GLN A 55 2.52 -11.09 12.97
CA GLN A 55 2.03 -10.44 14.18
C GLN A 55 0.86 -9.53 13.85
N ILE A 56 -0.14 -9.46 14.75
CA ILE A 56 -1.14 -8.39 14.72
C ILE A 56 -0.61 -7.28 15.64
N VAL A 57 -0.03 -6.24 15.05
CA VAL A 57 0.79 -5.26 15.77
C VAL A 57 0.24 -3.85 15.66
N ARG A 58 0.34 -3.08 16.76
CA ARG A 58 0.07 -1.66 16.80
C ARG A 58 1.27 -0.90 16.24
N CYS A 59 0.99 -0.01 15.26
CA CYS A 59 1.98 0.83 14.59
C CYS A 59 1.63 2.30 14.75
N PHE A 60 2.66 3.16 14.72
CA PHE A 60 2.55 4.58 14.97
C PHE A 60 3.33 5.36 13.92
N ARG A 61 2.71 6.37 13.30
CA ARG A 61 3.37 7.24 12.33
C ARG A 61 2.89 8.67 12.52
N ASP A 62 3.82 9.58 12.77
CA ASP A 62 3.55 11.01 12.88
C ASP A 62 3.69 11.63 11.48
N GLU A 63 2.64 11.54 10.70
CA GLU A 63 2.55 12.07 9.34
C GLU A 63 1.19 12.72 9.09
N ASP A 64 1.09 13.49 8.01
CA ASP A 64 -0.16 14.15 7.63
C ASP A 64 -1.28 13.13 7.42
N LEU A 65 -2.42 13.39 8.06
CA LEU A 65 -3.61 12.57 7.90
C LEU A 65 -4.22 12.79 6.52
N ARG A 66 -4.37 11.72 5.76
CA ARG A 66 -5.00 11.71 4.43
C ARG A 66 -6.01 10.59 4.35
N ALA A 67 -7.21 10.89 3.86
CA ALA A 67 -8.29 9.92 3.70
C ALA A 67 -8.54 9.11 4.98
N ASP A 68 -8.20 7.83 4.97
CA ASP A 68 -8.40 6.87 6.07
C ASP A 68 -7.16 6.67 6.96
N ARG A 69 -6.06 7.42 6.73
CA ARG A 69 -4.84 7.28 7.53
C ARG A 69 -5.03 7.80 8.94
N GLN A 70 -4.54 7.04 9.91
CA GLN A 70 -4.51 7.38 11.31
C GLN A 70 -3.07 7.32 11.85
N PRO A 71 -2.70 8.16 12.84
CA PRO A 71 -1.35 8.15 13.42
C PRO A 71 -1.07 6.87 14.21
N GLU A 72 -2.11 6.21 14.67
CA GLU A 72 -2.08 4.92 15.35
C GLU A 72 -3.00 3.94 14.62
N PHE A 73 -2.49 2.80 14.23
CA PHE A 73 -3.25 1.79 13.48
C PHE A 73 -2.72 0.39 13.74
N THR A 74 -3.50 -0.63 13.37
CA THR A 74 -3.12 -2.04 13.53
C THR A 74 -2.78 -2.63 12.17
N GLN A 75 -1.66 -3.35 12.09
CA GLN A 75 -1.25 -4.13 10.91
C GLN A 75 -1.35 -5.62 11.20
N ILE A 76 -1.67 -6.39 10.16
CA ILE A 76 -1.27 -7.79 10.06
C ILE A 76 0.11 -7.75 9.41
N ASP A 77 1.16 -7.80 10.22
CA ASP A 77 2.53 -7.76 9.74
C ASP A 77 3.06 -9.17 9.52
N CYS A 78 3.69 -9.41 8.39
CA CYS A 78 4.23 -10.71 8.01
C CYS A 78 5.62 -10.55 7.41
N GLU A 79 6.46 -11.57 7.62
CA GLU A 79 7.76 -11.69 6.94
C GLU A 79 7.98 -13.15 6.54
N MET A 80 8.57 -13.36 5.38
CA MET A 80 8.85 -14.69 4.84
C MET A 80 10.25 -14.73 4.24
N SER A 81 11.00 -15.80 4.54
CA SER A 81 12.30 -16.09 3.96
C SER A 81 12.16 -16.97 2.72
N PHE A 82 13.14 -16.91 1.82
CA PHE A 82 13.31 -17.79 0.65
C PHE A 82 12.08 -17.83 -0.28
N VAL A 83 11.47 -16.66 -0.51
CA VAL A 83 10.26 -16.52 -1.33
C VAL A 83 10.49 -15.53 -2.47
N GLU A 84 9.78 -15.75 -3.56
CA GLU A 84 9.69 -14.85 -4.70
C GLU A 84 8.40 -14.00 -4.64
N GLN A 85 8.28 -13.03 -5.53
CA GLN A 85 7.13 -12.13 -5.59
C GLN A 85 5.78 -12.87 -5.62
N GLU A 86 5.67 -13.92 -6.44
CA GLU A 86 4.43 -14.69 -6.58
C GLU A 86 4.06 -15.45 -5.32
N ASP A 87 5.02 -15.88 -4.51
CA ASP A 87 4.75 -16.53 -3.23
C ASP A 87 4.07 -15.58 -2.24
N VAL A 88 4.56 -14.32 -2.20
CA VAL A 88 3.97 -13.26 -1.39
C VAL A 88 2.55 -12.95 -1.87
N LEU A 89 2.37 -12.72 -3.18
CA LEU A 89 1.07 -12.41 -3.76
C LEU A 89 0.05 -13.52 -3.52
N ASN A 90 0.43 -14.78 -3.73
CA ASN A 90 -0.44 -15.93 -3.51
C ASN A 90 -0.81 -16.11 -2.03
N THR A 91 0.12 -15.84 -1.12
CA THR A 91 -0.13 -15.91 0.34
C THR A 91 -1.19 -14.89 0.75
N PHE A 92 -1.06 -13.62 0.33
CA PHE A 92 -2.00 -12.57 0.68
C PHE A 92 -3.33 -12.65 -0.09
N GLU A 93 -3.32 -13.15 -1.33
CA GLU A 93 -4.54 -13.49 -2.04
C GLU A 93 -5.33 -14.57 -1.29
N GLY A 94 -4.64 -15.63 -0.82
CA GLY A 94 -5.24 -16.69 -0.03
C GLY A 94 -5.81 -16.18 1.30
N LEU A 95 -5.08 -15.33 2.02
CA LEU A 95 -5.55 -14.68 3.25
C LEU A 95 -6.81 -13.85 3.00
N THR A 96 -6.79 -13.00 1.97
CA THR A 96 -7.92 -12.13 1.62
C THR A 96 -9.16 -12.95 1.28
N LYS A 97 -9.04 -13.97 0.42
CA LYS A 97 -10.13 -14.88 0.08
C LYS A 97 -10.71 -15.58 1.29
N HIS A 98 -9.83 -16.08 2.19
CA HIS A 98 -10.26 -16.74 3.42
C HIS A 98 -11.06 -15.80 4.32
N LEU A 99 -10.58 -14.59 4.55
CA LEU A 99 -11.25 -13.58 5.38
C LEU A 99 -12.63 -13.22 4.81
N PHE A 100 -12.73 -12.91 3.53
CA PHE A 100 -14.01 -12.57 2.91
C PHE A 100 -15.00 -13.73 2.92
N LYS A 101 -14.53 -14.95 2.67
CA LYS A 101 -15.38 -16.14 2.78
C LYS A 101 -15.90 -16.34 4.20
N LYS A 102 -15.02 -16.21 5.23
CA LYS A 102 -15.41 -16.41 6.63
C LYS A 102 -16.31 -15.30 7.19
N VAL A 103 -16.03 -14.05 6.85
CA VAL A 103 -16.73 -12.90 7.45
C VAL A 103 -17.98 -12.49 6.66
N LYS A 104 -17.93 -12.59 5.33
CA LYS A 104 -18.99 -12.12 4.43
C LYS A 104 -19.67 -13.22 3.63
N GLY A 105 -19.17 -14.46 3.65
CA GLY A 105 -19.66 -15.54 2.79
C GLY A 105 -19.35 -15.34 1.31
N LEU A 106 -18.44 -14.42 0.96
CA LEU A 106 -18.09 -14.12 -0.42
C LEU A 106 -16.92 -14.97 -0.88
N GLU A 107 -17.04 -15.56 -2.05
CA GLU A 107 -15.97 -16.28 -2.72
C GLU A 107 -15.49 -15.49 -3.92
N PHE A 108 -14.17 -15.44 -4.10
CA PHE A 108 -13.52 -14.78 -5.23
C PHE A 108 -12.74 -15.79 -6.05
N ASP A 109 -12.78 -15.62 -7.36
CA ASP A 109 -11.87 -16.27 -8.29
C ASP A 109 -10.44 -15.73 -8.11
N LYS A 110 -9.54 -16.04 -9.02
CA LYS A 110 -8.19 -15.52 -9.03
C LYS A 110 -8.20 -13.99 -9.17
N PHE A 111 -7.43 -13.30 -8.32
CA PHE A 111 -7.28 -11.86 -8.44
C PHE A 111 -6.45 -11.52 -9.68
N PRO A 112 -6.86 -10.52 -10.48
CA PRO A 112 -6.09 -10.10 -11.64
C PRO A 112 -4.74 -9.52 -11.20
N ARG A 113 -3.72 -9.75 -12.01
CA ARG A 113 -2.40 -9.12 -11.87
C ARG A 113 -2.30 -7.95 -12.82
N MET A 114 -1.79 -6.84 -12.35
CA MET A 114 -1.58 -5.63 -13.14
C MET A 114 -0.21 -5.05 -12.80
N THR A 115 0.53 -4.63 -13.82
CA THR A 115 1.79 -3.93 -13.59
C THR A 115 1.53 -2.50 -13.11
N TRP A 116 2.48 -1.89 -12.40
CA TRP A 116 2.40 -0.48 -12.05
C TRP A 116 2.26 0.41 -13.31
N HIS A 117 3.02 0.08 -14.36
CA HIS A 117 2.97 0.80 -15.63
C HIS A 117 1.55 0.78 -16.23
N ASP A 118 0.91 -0.38 -16.27
CA ASP A 118 -0.46 -0.49 -16.80
C ASP A 118 -1.48 0.23 -15.90
N ALA A 119 -1.32 0.17 -14.58
CA ALA A 119 -2.17 0.89 -13.65
C ALA A 119 -2.09 2.40 -13.88
N MET A 120 -0.89 2.95 -14.02
CA MET A 120 -0.69 4.36 -14.32
C MET A 120 -1.16 4.73 -15.72
N LYS A 121 -0.84 3.91 -16.73
CA LYS A 121 -1.21 4.17 -18.13
C LYS A 121 -2.73 4.18 -18.34
N TYR A 122 -3.45 3.24 -17.77
CA TYR A 122 -4.88 3.08 -18.04
C TYR A 122 -5.80 3.73 -17.01
N TYR A 123 -5.30 4.06 -15.82
CA TYR A 123 -6.14 4.57 -14.73
C TYR A 123 -5.57 5.79 -14.02
N GLY A 124 -4.29 6.13 -14.23
CA GLY A 124 -3.63 7.25 -13.56
C GLY A 124 -3.48 7.06 -12.04
N SER A 125 -3.53 5.82 -11.56
CA SER A 125 -3.50 5.50 -10.14
C SER A 125 -2.81 4.15 -9.92
N ASP A 126 -2.03 4.04 -8.85
CA ASP A 126 -1.45 2.78 -8.37
C ASP A 126 -2.48 1.87 -7.65
N LYS A 127 -3.69 2.35 -7.44
CA LYS A 127 -4.83 1.65 -6.84
C LYS A 127 -6.08 1.78 -7.70
N PRO A 128 -6.08 1.25 -8.92
CA PRO A 128 -7.20 1.42 -9.84
C PRO A 128 -8.45 0.68 -9.35
N ASP A 129 -9.61 1.32 -9.49
CA ASP A 129 -10.89 0.66 -9.33
C ASP A 129 -11.28 0.00 -10.66
N ILE A 130 -11.17 -1.31 -10.73
CA ILE A 130 -11.44 -2.10 -11.94
C ILE A 130 -12.87 -2.64 -12.01
N ARG A 131 -13.77 -2.21 -11.11
CA ARG A 131 -15.17 -2.66 -11.09
C ARG A 131 -16.00 -2.11 -12.25
N PHE A 132 -15.50 -1.09 -12.92
CA PHE A 132 -16.13 -0.43 -14.07
C PHE A 132 -15.11 -0.11 -15.15
N ASP A 133 -15.59 -0.04 -16.41
CA ASP A 133 -14.73 0.19 -17.58
C ASP A 133 -14.64 1.69 -17.90
N MET A 134 -13.69 2.41 -17.25
CA MET A 134 -13.36 3.81 -17.55
C MET A 134 -11.84 3.99 -17.66
N ARG A 135 -11.23 3.27 -18.57
CA ARG A 135 -9.80 3.38 -18.85
C ARG A 135 -9.49 4.66 -19.58
N PHE A 136 -8.30 5.19 -19.35
CA PHE A 136 -7.76 6.28 -20.17
C PHE A 136 -7.59 5.83 -21.62
N VAL A 137 -7.95 6.74 -22.52
CA VAL A 137 -7.72 6.61 -23.96
C VAL A 137 -6.65 7.61 -24.35
N GLU A 138 -5.56 7.16 -24.89
CA GLU A 138 -4.49 8.03 -25.36
C GLU A 138 -4.91 8.74 -26.65
N LEU A 139 -4.80 10.07 -26.67
CA LEU A 139 -5.17 10.95 -27.76
C LEU A 139 -3.98 11.80 -28.25
N THR A 140 -2.76 11.51 -27.85
CA THR A 140 -1.56 12.30 -28.13
C THR A 140 -1.43 12.60 -29.62
N ASP A 141 -1.46 11.58 -30.47
CA ASP A 141 -1.33 11.72 -31.93
C ASP A 141 -2.48 12.52 -32.58
N LEU A 142 -3.67 12.52 -31.95
CA LEU A 142 -4.84 13.21 -32.47
C LEU A 142 -4.89 14.68 -32.01
N ALA A 143 -4.37 14.97 -30.83
CA ALA A 143 -4.53 16.26 -30.15
C ALA A 143 -3.34 17.21 -30.37
N GLN A 144 -2.13 16.68 -30.46
CA GLN A 144 -0.90 17.49 -30.66
C GLN A 144 -0.79 18.07 -32.06
N GLY A 145 -0.06 19.18 -32.19
CA GLY A 145 0.18 19.86 -33.48
C GLY A 145 -1.04 20.58 -34.02
N LYS A 146 -2.03 20.89 -33.18
CA LYS A 146 -3.27 21.60 -33.56
C LYS A 146 -3.29 23.07 -33.13
N GLY A 147 -2.20 23.56 -32.55
CA GLY A 147 -2.08 24.98 -32.13
C GLY A 147 -2.70 25.26 -30.77
N PHE A 148 -2.93 24.25 -29.94
CA PHE A 148 -3.35 24.40 -28.55
C PHE A 148 -2.17 24.05 -27.62
N PRO A 149 -1.47 25.08 -27.05
CA PRO A 149 -0.22 24.88 -26.34
C PRO A 149 -0.29 23.83 -25.22
N VAL A 150 -1.41 23.73 -24.51
CA VAL A 150 -1.58 22.77 -23.42
C VAL A 150 -1.43 21.33 -23.92
N PHE A 151 -1.88 21.02 -25.13
CA PHE A 151 -1.73 19.70 -25.72
C PHE A 151 -0.41 19.56 -26.47
N ASP A 152 -0.01 20.61 -27.17
CA ASP A 152 1.18 20.62 -28.01
C ASP A 152 2.48 20.48 -27.20
N ASP A 153 2.50 21.05 -25.97
CA ASP A 153 3.63 21.03 -25.06
C ASP A 153 3.58 19.83 -24.06
N SER A 154 2.53 18.99 -24.12
CA SER A 154 2.38 17.84 -23.22
C SER A 154 3.11 16.64 -23.77
N GLU A 155 3.74 15.85 -22.89
CA GLU A 155 4.35 14.56 -23.24
C GLU A 155 3.29 13.52 -23.64
N ILE A 156 2.13 13.54 -22.98
CA ILE A 156 1.01 12.64 -23.25
C ILE A 156 -0.33 13.38 -23.07
N VAL A 157 -1.28 13.09 -23.95
CA VAL A 157 -2.66 13.58 -23.86
C VAL A 157 -3.59 12.37 -23.73
N VAL A 158 -4.38 12.35 -22.64
CA VAL A 158 -5.34 11.27 -22.36
C VAL A 158 -6.74 11.81 -22.12
N ALA A 159 -7.74 10.99 -22.39
CA ALA A 159 -9.14 11.27 -22.11
C ALA A 159 -9.81 10.11 -21.39
N ILE A 160 -10.89 10.42 -20.66
CA ILE A 160 -11.80 9.43 -20.07
C ILE A 160 -13.12 9.47 -20.85
N ASN A 161 -13.57 8.32 -21.34
CA ASN A 161 -14.88 8.19 -21.94
C ASN A 161 -15.90 7.74 -20.90
N ALA A 162 -16.61 8.69 -20.29
CA ALA A 162 -17.71 8.42 -19.37
C ALA A 162 -19.01 8.14 -20.14
N LYS A 163 -19.25 6.89 -20.49
CA LYS A 163 -20.42 6.48 -21.26
C LYS A 163 -21.73 6.81 -20.53
N GLY A 164 -22.68 7.40 -21.24
CA GLY A 164 -24.01 7.74 -20.71
C GLY A 164 -24.07 9.00 -19.84
N CYS A 165 -22.96 9.73 -19.63
CA CYS A 165 -22.90 10.88 -18.75
C CYS A 165 -23.13 12.25 -19.48
N ALA A 166 -23.52 12.26 -20.74
CA ALA A 166 -23.69 13.49 -21.52
C ALA A 166 -24.80 14.43 -20.95
N SER A 167 -25.76 13.89 -20.22
CA SER A 167 -26.84 14.65 -19.57
C SER A 167 -26.50 15.17 -18.17
N TYR A 168 -25.33 14.83 -17.63
CA TYR A 168 -24.92 15.29 -16.31
C TYR A 168 -24.56 16.78 -16.35
N THR A 169 -24.95 17.50 -15.31
CA THR A 169 -24.57 18.89 -15.11
C THR A 169 -23.11 19.02 -14.68
N ARG A 170 -22.51 20.16 -14.97
CA ARG A 170 -21.15 20.52 -14.52
C ARG A 170 -21.14 20.76 -13.02
#